data_63f52c37123f0ff165da3d0dd83ed089
#
_entry.id   63f52c37123f0ff165da3d0dd83ed089
#
_cell.length_a   1.000
_cell.length_b   1.000
_cell.length_c   1.000
_cell.angle_alpha   90.00
_cell.angle_beta   90.00
_cell.angle_gamma   90.00
#
_symmetry.space_group_name_H-M   'P 1'
#
loop_
_entity.id
_entity.type
_entity.pdbx_description
1 polymer ?
#
loop_
_entity_poly.entity_id
_entity_poly.type
_entity_poly.pdbx_seq_one_letter_code
_entity_poly.pdbx_strand_id
1 'polypeptide(L)'
;IKHLGKLHTLDLTNCDQITDDGIKYLGKLHTLNLTHCDQITDKAIKHLSNLHTLDLSCCDQITDEGIKHLCNLHTLNLYDCKNITDEGIKHLSKLHTLNLTCCKKITDEGIKHLSKLHTLTLFWCDKITDEGIKHLGNVK
;
A
#
# COMPACT_ATOMS: atom_id res chain seq x y z
N ILE A 1 -6.48 21.29 4.50
CA ILE A 1 -6.74 19.89 4.90
C ILE A 1 -7.40 19.78 6.28
N LYS A 2 -7.06 20.61 7.29
CA LYS A 2 -7.58 20.51 8.67
C LYS A 2 -9.13 20.49 8.82
N HIS A 3 -9.88 20.93 7.82
CA HIS A 3 -11.34 21.03 7.86
C HIS A 3 -12.08 19.91 7.11
N LEU A 4 -11.37 18.87 6.66
CA LEU A 4 -11.91 17.77 5.85
C LEU A 4 -12.46 16.59 6.66
N GLY A 5 -12.81 16.82 7.93
CA GLY A 5 -13.22 15.76 8.87
C GLY A 5 -14.51 14.99 8.53
N LYS A 6 -15.23 15.37 7.47
CA LYS A 6 -16.41 14.66 6.96
C LYS A 6 -16.15 13.90 5.65
N LEU A 7 -14.95 14.01 5.07
CA LEU A 7 -14.62 13.28 3.85
C LEU A 7 -14.39 11.80 4.15
N HIS A 8 -14.89 10.96 3.26
CA HIS A 8 -14.64 9.53 3.26
C HIS A 8 -13.62 9.12 2.20
N THR A 9 -13.54 9.90 1.13
CA THR A 9 -12.64 9.67 -0.01
C THR A 9 -11.91 10.96 -0.35
N LEU A 10 -10.60 10.86 -0.59
CA LEU A 10 -9.78 11.99 -1.01
C LEU A 10 -8.75 11.50 -2.04
N ASP A 11 -8.64 12.24 -3.13
CA ASP A 11 -7.61 12.03 -4.15
C ASP A 11 -6.64 13.23 -4.11
N LEU A 12 -5.36 12.92 -3.89
CA LEU A 12 -4.25 13.87 -3.84
C LEU A 12 -3.18 13.54 -4.89
N THR A 13 -3.55 12.82 -5.96
CA THR A 13 -2.61 12.46 -7.03
C THR A 13 -1.82 13.66 -7.52
N ASN A 14 -0.48 13.51 -7.60
CA ASN A 14 0.46 14.57 -8.03
C ASN A 14 0.42 15.85 -7.16
N CYS A 15 0.00 15.75 -5.91
CA CYS A 15 -0.01 16.88 -5.00
C CYS A 15 1.36 17.06 -4.30
N ASP A 16 2.36 17.58 -5.01
CA ASP A 16 3.77 17.68 -4.57
C ASP A 16 3.98 18.55 -3.32
N GLN A 17 3.03 19.40 -2.97
CA GLN A 17 3.10 20.26 -1.79
C GLN A 17 2.46 19.66 -0.53
N ILE A 18 1.86 18.47 -0.65
CA ILE A 18 1.31 17.77 0.49
C ILE A 18 2.44 17.05 1.23
N THR A 19 2.53 17.27 2.52
CA THR A 19 3.53 16.68 3.41
C THR A 19 2.87 15.84 4.50
N ASP A 20 3.69 15.13 5.28
CA ASP A 20 3.24 14.34 6.43
C ASP A 20 2.34 15.14 7.39
N ASP A 21 2.64 16.45 7.56
CA ASP A 21 1.84 17.32 8.42
C ASP A 21 0.41 17.54 7.94
N GLY A 22 0.16 17.48 6.65
CA GLY A 22 -1.20 17.51 6.08
C GLY A 22 -1.95 16.20 6.34
N ILE A 23 -1.28 15.08 6.14
CA ILE A 23 -1.88 13.74 6.21
C ILE A 23 -2.35 13.36 7.61
N LYS A 24 -1.68 13.82 8.67
CA LYS A 24 -2.04 13.47 10.06
C LYS A 24 -3.50 13.83 10.45
N TYR A 25 -4.16 14.73 9.69
CA TYR A 25 -5.56 15.11 9.93
C TYR A 25 -6.57 14.24 9.18
N LEU A 26 -6.12 13.27 8.37
CA LEU A 26 -6.93 12.46 7.47
C LEU A 26 -7.30 11.08 8.04
N GLY A 27 -7.06 10.83 9.31
CA GLY A 27 -7.25 9.52 9.95
C GLY A 27 -8.70 8.98 9.97
N LYS A 28 -9.69 9.75 9.49
CA LYS A 28 -11.09 9.31 9.35
C LYS A 28 -11.46 8.90 7.92
N LEU A 29 -10.56 9.04 6.97
CA LEU A 29 -10.81 8.61 5.60
C LEU A 29 -10.94 7.08 5.51
N HIS A 30 -11.72 6.64 4.54
CA HIS A 30 -11.82 5.24 4.14
C HIS A 30 -11.01 4.95 2.88
N THR A 31 -10.92 5.94 1.98
CA THR A 31 -10.20 5.83 0.72
C THR A 31 -9.30 7.05 0.53
N LEU A 32 -8.04 6.80 0.24
CA LEU A 32 -7.05 7.85 -0.03
C LEU A 32 -6.16 7.45 -1.21
N ASN A 33 -5.98 8.38 -2.15
CA ASN A 33 -5.01 8.26 -3.22
C ASN A 33 -3.88 9.28 -3.00
N LEU A 34 -2.65 8.79 -2.93
CA LEU A 34 -1.41 9.56 -2.75
C LEU A 34 -0.42 9.32 -3.91
N THR A 35 -0.91 8.87 -5.07
CA THR A 35 -0.05 8.61 -6.23
C THR A 35 0.85 9.79 -6.54
N HIS A 36 2.16 9.55 -6.67
CA HIS A 36 3.17 10.58 -6.91
C HIS A 36 3.21 11.72 -5.86
N CYS A 37 2.91 11.43 -4.59
CA CYS A 37 3.09 12.39 -3.50
C CYS A 37 4.48 12.24 -2.88
N ASP A 38 5.50 12.80 -3.50
CA ASP A 38 6.93 12.55 -3.19
C ASP A 38 7.38 13.06 -1.80
N GLN A 39 6.60 13.93 -1.16
CA GLN A 39 6.87 14.46 0.18
C GLN A 39 6.25 13.61 1.31
N ILE A 40 5.51 12.55 0.96
CA ILE A 40 4.88 11.69 1.95
C ILE A 40 5.85 10.59 2.35
N THR A 41 6.05 10.42 3.66
CA THR A 41 6.94 9.42 4.25
C THR A 41 6.17 8.48 5.18
N ASP A 42 6.87 7.50 5.73
CA ASP A 42 6.33 6.57 6.73
C ASP A 42 5.68 7.28 7.93
N LYS A 43 6.11 8.52 8.25
CA LYS A 43 5.53 9.30 9.34
C LYS A 43 4.04 9.63 9.10
N ALA A 44 3.66 9.88 7.85
CA ALA A 44 2.26 10.12 7.49
C ALA A 44 1.44 8.83 7.60
N ILE A 45 1.97 7.72 7.08
CA ILE A 45 1.25 6.46 6.93
C ILE A 45 0.75 5.89 8.26
N LYS A 46 1.50 6.05 9.35
CA LYS A 46 1.09 5.60 10.69
C LYS A 46 -0.22 6.22 11.20
N HIS A 47 -0.65 7.35 10.64
CA HIS A 47 -1.91 8.02 11.01
C HIS A 47 -3.12 7.51 10.20
N LEU A 48 -2.91 6.60 9.25
CA LEU A 48 -3.91 6.14 8.28
C LEU A 48 -4.44 4.72 8.58
N SER A 49 -4.36 4.26 9.81
CA SER A 49 -4.73 2.90 10.24
C SER A 49 -6.21 2.53 10.01
N ASN A 50 -7.09 3.52 9.78
CA ASN A 50 -8.51 3.31 9.53
C ASN A 50 -8.88 3.19 8.04
N LEU A 51 -7.93 3.37 7.13
CA LEU A 51 -8.18 3.22 5.71
C LEU A 51 -8.57 1.79 5.34
N HIS A 52 -9.45 1.69 4.35
CA HIS A 52 -9.81 0.46 3.67
C HIS A 52 -9.15 0.36 2.30
N THR A 53 -8.98 1.49 1.65
CA THR A 53 -8.35 1.58 0.32
C THR A 53 -7.29 2.67 0.32
N LEU A 54 -6.09 2.31 -0.12
CA LEU A 54 -4.95 3.23 -0.23
C LEU A 54 -4.20 2.99 -1.52
N ASP A 55 -3.93 4.08 -2.25
CA ASP A 55 -3.02 4.10 -3.38
C ASP A 55 -1.75 4.88 -2.99
N LEU A 56 -0.60 4.22 -3.06
CA LEU A 56 0.74 4.75 -2.81
C LEU A 56 1.63 4.63 -4.05
N SER A 57 1.04 4.52 -5.24
CA SER A 57 1.79 4.34 -6.48
C SER A 57 2.88 5.41 -6.62
N CYS A 58 4.09 4.95 -6.93
CA CYS A 58 5.26 5.81 -7.13
C CYS A 58 5.67 6.67 -5.91
N CYS A 59 5.31 6.26 -4.68
CA CYS A 59 5.72 6.94 -3.46
C CYS A 59 7.07 6.38 -2.96
N ASP A 60 8.17 6.88 -3.47
CA ASP A 60 9.52 6.35 -3.22
C ASP A 60 10.02 6.53 -1.77
N GLN A 61 9.39 7.39 -0.97
CA GLN A 61 9.74 7.61 0.44
C GLN A 61 9.04 6.64 1.40
N ILE A 62 8.12 5.80 0.90
CA ILE A 62 7.43 4.80 1.70
C ILE A 62 8.24 3.52 1.75
N THR A 63 8.40 2.99 2.96
CA THR A 63 9.13 1.76 3.23
C THR A 63 8.27 0.75 4.00
N ASP A 64 8.84 -0.40 4.31
CA ASP A 64 8.18 -1.42 5.15
C ASP A 64 7.73 -0.87 6.50
N GLU A 65 8.47 0.11 7.06
CA GLU A 65 8.13 0.74 8.33
C GLU A 65 6.80 1.48 8.30
N GLY A 66 6.45 2.08 7.17
CA GLY A 66 5.14 2.74 6.99
C GLY A 66 4.01 1.72 6.83
N ILE A 67 4.15 0.80 5.88
CA ILE A 67 3.05 -0.08 5.51
C ILE A 67 2.70 -1.13 6.57
N LYS A 68 3.61 -1.52 7.44
CA LYS A 68 3.32 -2.48 8.53
C LYS A 68 2.20 -2.03 9.48
N HIS A 69 1.89 -0.73 9.52
CA HIS A 69 0.79 -0.17 10.32
C HIS A 69 -0.58 -0.25 9.65
N LEU A 70 -0.66 -0.66 8.40
CA LEU A 70 -1.87 -0.67 7.58
C LEU A 70 -2.63 -2.00 7.63
N CYS A 71 -2.63 -2.67 8.77
CA CYS A 71 -3.19 -4.02 8.94
C CYS A 71 -4.72 -4.13 8.73
N ASN A 72 -5.43 -3.01 8.58
CA ASN A 72 -6.88 -2.98 8.32
C ASN A 72 -7.24 -2.75 6.84
N LEU A 73 -6.26 -2.54 5.96
CA LEU A 73 -6.52 -2.36 4.54
C LEU A 73 -7.12 -3.60 3.89
N HIS A 74 -8.02 -3.34 2.94
CA HIS A 74 -8.60 -4.34 2.04
C HIS A 74 -8.04 -4.19 0.62
N THR A 75 -7.72 -2.97 0.21
CA THR A 75 -7.15 -2.67 -1.11
C THR A 75 -5.93 -1.79 -0.96
N LEU A 76 -4.81 -2.22 -1.54
CA LEU A 76 -3.56 -1.48 -1.54
C LEU A 76 -2.92 -1.51 -2.93
N ASN A 77 -2.57 -0.33 -3.43
CA ASN A 77 -1.78 -0.17 -4.63
C ASN A 77 -0.38 0.32 -4.26
N LEU A 78 0.64 -0.45 -4.61
CA LEU A 78 2.06 -0.19 -4.41
C LEU A 78 2.82 -0.16 -5.74
N TYR A 79 2.14 0.19 -6.85
CA TYR A 79 2.79 0.28 -8.15
C TYR A 79 4.08 1.11 -8.07
N ASP A 80 5.19 0.51 -8.53
CA ASP A 80 6.54 1.11 -8.56
C ASP A 80 7.05 1.68 -7.21
N CYS A 81 6.63 1.07 -6.09
CA CYS A 81 7.17 1.39 -4.76
C CYS A 81 8.50 0.66 -4.54
N LYS A 82 9.62 1.34 -4.78
CA LYS A 82 10.97 0.73 -4.85
C LYS A 82 11.52 0.26 -3.51
N ASN A 83 10.96 0.74 -2.39
CA ASN A 83 11.48 0.49 -1.05
C ASN A 83 10.60 -0.46 -0.22
N ILE A 84 9.64 -1.13 -0.85
CA ILE A 84 8.83 -2.16 -0.23
C ILE A 84 9.46 -3.53 -0.46
N THR A 85 9.54 -4.33 0.61
CA THR A 85 10.06 -5.70 0.60
C THR A 85 9.05 -6.67 1.21
N ASP A 86 9.41 -7.94 1.26
CA ASP A 86 8.61 -8.99 1.91
C ASP A 86 8.26 -8.65 3.37
N GLU A 87 9.17 -7.95 4.07
CA GLU A 87 8.98 -7.57 5.46
C GLU A 87 7.77 -6.65 5.67
N GLY A 88 7.51 -5.75 4.75
CA GLY A 88 6.34 -4.85 4.82
C GLY A 88 5.04 -5.58 4.54
N ILE A 89 4.98 -6.33 3.46
CA ILE A 89 3.71 -6.93 3.00
C ILE A 89 3.26 -8.13 3.85
N LYS A 90 4.14 -8.83 4.52
CA LYS A 90 3.77 -9.99 5.37
C LYS A 90 2.77 -9.66 6.49
N HIS A 91 2.69 -8.38 6.89
CA HIS A 91 1.76 -7.90 7.93
C HIS A 91 0.36 -7.59 7.40
N LEU A 92 0.15 -7.60 6.09
CA LEU A 92 -1.07 -7.16 5.43
C LEU A 92 -2.07 -8.30 5.19
N SER A 93 -2.24 -9.16 6.18
CA SER A 93 -3.03 -10.41 6.08
C SER A 93 -4.54 -10.24 5.81
N LYS A 94 -5.06 -9.00 5.89
CA LYS A 94 -6.48 -8.70 5.61
C LYS A 94 -6.71 -8.22 4.17
N LEU A 95 -5.66 -8.04 3.37
CA LEU A 95 -5.81 -7.58 1.99
C LEU A 95 -6.62 -8.58 1.14
N HIS A 96 -7.48 -8.01 0.31
CA HIS A 96 -8.24 -8.69 -0.73
C HIS A 96 -7.71 -8.35 -2.12
N THR A 97 -7.23 -7.13 -2.30
CA THR A 97 -6.67 -6.63 -3.55
C THR A 97 -5.33 -5.97 -3.31
N LEU A 98 -4.30 -6.41 -4.04
CA LEU A 98 -2.95 -5.88 -3.96
C LEU A 98 -2.33 -5.75 -5.35
N ASN A 99 -1.82 -4.56 -5.64
CA ASN A 99 -0.98 -4.33 -6.82
C ASN A 99 0.47 -4.12 -6.39
N LEU A 100 1.36 -4.98 -6.87
CA LEU A 100 2.81 -4.95 -6.65
C LEU A 100 3.59 -4.74 -7.95
N THR A 101 2.92 -4.27 -9.01
CA THR A 101 3.59 -4.03 -10.30
C THR A 101 4.88 -3.23 -10.11
N CYS A 102 5.97 -3.69 -10.69
CA CYS A 102 7.31 -3.10 -10.58
C CYS A 102 7.96 -3.13 -9.19
N CYS A 103 7.40 -3.82 -8.20
CA CYS A 103 8.03 -4.00 -6.88
C CYS A 103 9.15 -5.05 -6.94
N LYS A 104 10.35 -4.65 -7.36
CA LYS A 104 11.49 -5.53 -7.66
C LYS A 104 12.09 -6.27 -6.47
N LYS A 105 11.75 -5.87 -5.24
CA LYS A 105 12.28 -6.49 -4.00
C LYS A 105 11.35 -7.55 -3.41
N ILE A 106 10.13 -7.69 -3.92
CA ILE A 106 9.17 -8.69 -3.47
C ILE A 106 9.54 -10.07 -4.04
N THR A 107 9.47 -11.10 -3.19
CA THR A 107 9.74 -12.49 -3.52
C THR A 107 8.57 -13.39 -3.13
N ASP A 108 8.67 -14.69 -3.43
CA ASP A 108 7.69 -15.69 -3.03
C ASP A 108 7.44 -15.70 -1.51
N GLU A 109 8.48 -15.37 -0.72
CA GLU A 109 8.38 -15.31 0.74
C GLU A 109 7.37 -14.27 1.23
N GLY A 110 7.30 -13.11 0.57
CA GLY A 110 6.35 -12.05 0.94
C GLY A 110 4.90 -12.43 0.63
N ILE A 111 4.64 -12.94 -0.56
CA ILE A 111 3.27 -13.21 -1.02
C ILE A 111 2.64 -14.44 -0.36
N LYS A 112 3.40 -15.41 0.10
CA LYS A 112 2.86 -16.63 0.73
C LYS A 112 1.99 -16.37 1.97
N HIS A 113 2.16 -15.22 2.63
CA HIS A 113 1.39 -14.82 3.81
C HIS A 113 0.05 -14.16 3.50
N LEU A 114 -0.25 -13.91 2.23
CA LEU A 114 -1.39 -13.14 1.78
C LEU A 114 -2.59 -14.05 1.38
N SER A 115 -2.95 -14.97 2.26
CA SER A 115 -3.95 -16.03 2.00
C SER A 115 -5.39 -15.53 1.75
N LYS A 116 -5.69 -14.27 2.06
CA LYS A 116 -7.02 -13.68 1.82
C LYS A 116 -7.13 -12.90 0.52
N LEU A 117 -6.07 -12.82 -0.27
CA LEU A 117 -6.11 -12.14 -1.55
C LEU A 117 -7.08 -12.82 -2.51
N HIS A 118 -7.83 -11.99 -3.23
CA HIS A 118 -8.69 -12.38 -4.36
C HIS A 118 -8.11 -11.83 -5.67
N THR A 119 -7.42 -10.70 -5.60
CA THR A 119 -6.79 -10.08 -6.76
C THR A 119 -5.36 -9.69 -6.42
N LEU A 120 -4.42 -10.14 -7.22
CA LEU A 120 -2.99 -9.82 -7.09
C LEU A 120 -2.42 -9.48 -8.46
N THR A 121 -1.79 -8.31 -8.57
CA THR A 121 -1.11 -7.89 -9.80
C THR A 121 0.41 -7.87 -9.57
N LEU A 122 1.15 -8.60 -10.40
CA LEU A 122 2.58 -8.88 -10.25
C LEU A 122 3.39 -8.54 -11.51
N PHE A 123 2.93 -7.65 -12.38
CA PHE A 123 3.68 -7.27 -13.58
C PHE A 123 5.07 -6.76 -13.21
N TRP A 124 6.10 -7.28 -13.88
CA TRP A 124 7.49 -6.88 -13.65
C TRP A 124 8.02 -7.17 -12.23
N CYS A 125 7.45 -8.15 -11.51
CA CYS A 125 7.98 -8.69 -10.25
C CYS A 125 8.91 -9.87 -10.55
N ASP A 126 10.16 -9.61 -10.91
CA ASP A 126 11.09 -10.59 -11.51
C ASP A 126 11.52 -11.72 -10.55
N LYS A 127 11.22 -11.60 -9.25
CA LYS A 127 11.57 -12.57 -8.21
C LYS A 127 10.41 -13.46 -7.74
N ILE A 128 9.24 -13.30 -8.36
CA ILE A 128 8.08 -14.15 -8.09
C ILE A 128 8.12 -15.33 -9.07
N THR A 129 7.92 -16.52 -8.53
CA THR A 129 7.94 -17.78 -9.28
C THR A 129 6.63 -18.55 -9.11
N ASP A 130 6.50 -19.66 -9.83
CA ASP A 130 5.36 -20.57 -9.70
C ASP A 130 5.19 -21.09 -8.26
N GLU A 131 6.30 -21.25 -7.51
CA GLU A 131 6.24 -21.70 -6.11
C GLU A 131 5.51 -20.71 -5.21
N GLY A 132 5.76 -19.39 -5.36
CA GLY A 132 5.03 -18.37 -4.61
C GLY A 132 3.54 -18.36 -4.91
N ILE A 133 3.19 -18.50 -6.19
CA ILE A 133 1.79 -18.47 -6.65
C ILE A 133 0.98 -19.68 -6.18
N LYS A 134 1.60 -20.86 -6.07
CA LYS A 134 0.91 -22.09 -5.59
C LYS A 134 0.24 -21.94 -4.23
N HIS A 135 0.78 -21.09 -3.37
CA HIS A 135 0.25 -20.85 -2.02
C HIS A 135 -0.96 -19.91 -1.99
N LEU A 136 -1.29 -19.26 -3.11
CA LEU A 136 -2.33 -18.24 -3.21
C LEU A 136 -3.70 -18.82 -3.64
N GLY A 137 -3.94 -20.08 -3.50
CA GLY A 137 -5.08 -20.96 -3.83
C GLY A 137 -6.38 -20.40 -4.46
N ASN A 138 -6.74 -19.12 -4.23
CA ASN A 138 -7.98 -18.50 -4.70
C ASN A 138 -7.76 -17.15 -5.40
N VAL A 139 -6.54 -16.79 -5.78
CA VAL A 139 -6.23 -15.49 -6.40
C VAL A 139 -6.54 -15.52 -7.90
N LYS A 140 -7.22 -14.49 -8.39
CA LYS A 140 -7.47 -14.23 -9.82
C LYS A 140 -6.49 -13.22 -10.36
#